data_0fa622923be04c98d11e75fcc1b82812
#
_entry.id   0fa622923be04c98d11e75fcc1b82812
#
_cell.length_a   1.000
_cell.length_b   1.000
_cell.length_c   1.000
_cell.angle_alpha   90.00
_cell.angle_beta   90.00
_cell.angle_gamma   90.00
#
_symmetry.space_group_name_H-M   'P 1'
#
loop_
_entity.id
_entity.type
_entity.pdbx_description
1 polymer ?
#
loop_
_entity_poly.entity_id
_entity_poly.type
_entity_poly.pdbx_seq_one_letter_code
_entity_poly.pdbx_strand_id
1 'polypeptide(L)'
;MEHLLHYVWKHKLFSLEILQTTKGLPVEVIDPGLRNPNSGPDFFNAKLKINNTLWVGNVEIHTRSSDWFRHGHDGDKVYDSVILHIVGEADGEVTRTNGEVIPQMIVSCPERIKMHYYELCVSDCYPACYPILRSLPKLTVHSWLSALQTDCLLYTSPSPR
;
A
#
# COMPACT_ATOMS: atom_id res chain seq x y z
N MET A 1 8.39 4.09 -9.39
CA MET A 1 7.07 3.50 -9.73
C MET A 1 6.47 2.76 -8.52
N GLU A 2 7.24 1.97 -7.81
CA GLU A 2 6.83 1.18 -6.63
C GLU A 2 6.22 2.03 -5.50
N HIS A 3 6.86 3.16 -5.11
CA HIS A 3 6.29 4.08 -4.12
C HIS A 3 4.87 4.59 -4.47
N LEU A 4 4.57 4.70 -5.76
CA LEU A 4 3.25 5.07 -6.23
C LEU A 4 2.24 3.93 -6.04
N LEU A 5 2.65 2.68 -6.26
CA LEU A 5 1.83 1.50 -5.96
C LEU A 5 1.56 1.38 -4.45
N HIS A 6 2.56 1.64 -3.59
CA HIS A 6 2.36 1.72 -2.13
C HIS A 6 1.32 2.77 -1.75
N TYR A 7 1.37 3.95 -2.38
CA TYR A 7 0.39 5.00 -2.15
C TYR A 7 -1.01 4.60 -2.58
N VAL A 8 -1.13 4.03 -3.79
CA VAL A 8 -2.40 3.53 -4.33
C VAL A 8 -2.99 2.43 -3.44
N TRP A 9 -2.16 1.49 -2.98
CA TRP A 9 -2.58 0.43 -2.08
C TRP A 9 -3.04 0.96 -0.73
N LYS A 10 -2.20 1.74 -0.07
CA LYS A 10 -2.49 2.32 1.26
C LYS A 10 -3.82 3.06 1.30
N HIS A 11 -4.10 3.84 0.27
CA HIS A 11 -5.28 4.70 0.20
C HIS A 11 -6.44 4.07 -0.59
N LYS A 12 -6.32 2.80 -1.00
CA LYS A 12 -7.34 2.06 -1.78
C LYS A 12 -7.78 2.83 -3.03
N LEU A 13 -6.81 3.46 -3.73
CA LEU A 13 -7.07 4.29 -4.91
C LEU A 13 -7.05 3.50 -6.23
N PHE A 14 -7.12 2.18 -6.15
CA PHE A 14 -7.28 1.33 -7.30
C PHE A 14 -8.71 1.42 -7.87
N SER A 15 -8.87 1.04 -9.13
CA SER A 15 -10.17 1.06 -9.81
C SER A 15 -11.23 0.33 -8.99
N LEU A 16 -12.48 0.86 -9.02
CA LEU A 16 -13.65 0.21 -8.41
C LEU A 16 -14.09 -1.06 -9.15
N GLU A 17 -13.35 -1.49 -10.16
CA GLU A 17 -13.54 -2.79 -10.81
C GLU A 17 -13.38 -3.93 -9.82
N ILE A 18 -13.93 -5.08 -10.14
CA ILE A 18 -13.81 -6.28 -9.30
C ILE A 18 -12.33 -6.64 -9.20
N LEU A 19 -11.77 -6.44 -7.99
CA LEU A 19 -10.41 -6.86 -7.71
C LEU A 19 -10.34 -8.38 -7.75
N GLN A 20 -9.33 -8.89 -8.43
CA GLN A 20 -9.10 -10.34 -8.52
C GLN A 20 -7.61 -10.66 -8.57
N THR A 21 -7.27 -11.84 -8.11
CA THR A 21 -5.91 -12.37 -8.28
C THR A 21 -5.63 -12.65 -9.76
N THR A 22 -4.36 -12.85 -10.10
CA THR A 22 -3.94 -13.29 -11.44
C THR A 22 -4.57 -14.63 -11.87
N LYS A 23 -5.09 -15.40 -10.90
CA LYS A 23 -5.84 -16.67 -11.14
C LYS A 23 -7.36 -16.47 -11.16
N GLY A 24 -7.85 -15.23 -11.19
CA GLY A 24 -9.30 -14.91 -11.27
C GLY A 24 -10.06 -15.07 -9.95
N LEU A 25 -9.39 -15.25 -8.81
CA LEU A 25 -10.06 -15.32 -7.51
C LEU A 25 -10.45 -13.90 -7.06
N PRO A 26 -11.70 -13.65 -6.65
CA PRO A 26 -12.13 -12.32 -6.20
C PRO A 26 -11.40 -11.93 -4.92
N VAL A 27 -11.02 -10.65 -4.84
CA VAL A 27 -10.32 -10.05 -3.70
C VAL A 27 -11.11 -8.86 -3.18
N GLU A 28 -11.34 -8.84 -1.86
CA GLU A 28 -11.89 -7.70 -1.14
C GLU A 28 -10.84 -7.21 -0.14
N VAL A 29 -10.50 -5.93 -0.20
CA VAL A 29 -9.53 -5.30 0.71
C VAL A 29 -10.28 -4.67 1.87
N ILE A 30 -10.37 -5.40 3.00
CA ILE A 30 -10.99 -4.91 4.23
C ILE A 30 -10.07 -3.86 4.86
N ASP A 31 -8.81 -4.22 5.10
CA ASP A 31 -7.77 -3.36 5.65
C ASP A 31 -6.46 -3.57 4.86
N PRO A 32 -5.87 -2.52 4.28
CA PRO A 32 -4.63 -2.65 3.52
C PRO A 32 -3.41 -2.95 4.41
N GLY A 33 -3.54 -2.85 5.71
CA GLY A 33 -2.46 -3.04 6.68
C GLY A 33 -1.69 -1.76 7.00
N LEU A 34 -0.75 -1.89 7.91
CA LEU A 34 0.13 -0.81 8.35
C LEU A 34 1.42 -0.81 7.53
N ARG A 35 1.76 0.34 6.94
CA ARG A 35 2.99 0.48 6.17
C ARG A 35 4.22 0.24 7.05
N ASN A 36 5.11 -0.62 6.58
CA ASN A 36 6.41 -0.85 7.17
C ASN A 36 7.47 0.05 6.51
N PRO A 37 8.09 0.97 7.24
CA PRO A 37 9.20 1.78 6.73
C PRO A 37 10.56 1.09 6.88
N ASN A 38 10.62 -0.09 7.50
CA ASN A 38 11.83 -0.85 7.81
C ASN A 38 11.96 -2.08 6.89
N SER A 39 12.90 -2.97 7.21
CA SER A 39 13.05 -4.25 6.51
C SER A 39 11.87 -5.19 6.74
N GLY A 40 11.62 -6.11 5.82
CA GLY A 40 10.50 -7.03 5.81
C GLY A 40 9.35 -6.56 4.92
N PRO A 41 8.22 -7.27 4.92
CA PRO A 41 7.10 -6.97 4.06
C PRO A 41 6.59 -5.53 4.17
N ASP A 42 6.14 -4.96 3.06
CA ASP A 42 5.75 -3.55 2.92
C ASP A 42 4.57 -3.12 3.79
N PHE A 43 3.62 -4.02 4.02
CA PHE A 43 2.46 -3.78 4.87
C PHE A 43 2.22 -4.94 5.81
N PHE A 44 2.07 -4.63 7.10
CA PHE A 44 1.77 -5.59 8.15
C PHE A 44 0.28 -5.68 8.46
N ASN A 45 -0.15 -6.90 8.83
CA ASN A 45 -1.51 -7.15 9.35
C ASN A 45 -2.64 -6.69 8.42
N ALA A 46 -2.44 -6.81 7.11
CA ALA A 46 -3.52 -6.60 6.16
C ALA A 46 -4.63 -7.64 6.37
N LYS A 47 -5.88 -7.21 6.16
CA LYS A 47 -7.08 -8.06 6.22
C LYS A 47 -7.73 -8.09 4.85
N LEU A 48 -7.67 -9.25 4.23
CA LEU A 48 -8.15 -9.47 2.87
C LEU A 48 -9.15 -10.63 2.86
N LYS A 49 -10.13 -10.55 1.98
CA LYS A 49 -10.98 -11.69 1.68
C LYS A 49 -10.67 -12.16 0.27
N ILE A 50 -10.09 -13.32 0.13
CA ILE A 50 -9.75 -13.94 -1.16
C ILE A 50 -10.62 -15.18 -1.32
N ASN A 51 -11.39 -15.23 -2.40
CA ASN A 51 -12.34 -16.31 -2.67
C ASN A 51 -13.22 -16.66 -1.45
N ASN A 52 -13.84 -15.63 -0.82
CA ASN A 52 -14.66 -15.75 0.39
C ASN A 52 -13.93 -16.19 1.68
N THR A 53 -12.64 -16.47 1.64
CA THR A 53 -11.83 -16.79 2.82
C THR A 53 -11.17 -15.52 3.35
N LEU A 54 -11.32 -15.27 4.66
CA LEU A 54 -10.64 -14.16 5.34
C LEU A 54 -9.19 -14.54 5.62
N TRP A 55 -8.28 -13.70 5.14
CA TRP A 55 -6.84 -13.80 5.36
C TRP A 55 -6.36 -12.61 6.17
N VAL A 56 -5.50 -12.87 7.15
CA VAL A 56 -4.78 -11.85 7.90
C VAL A 56 -3.29 -12.14 7.81
N GLY A 57 -2.52 -11.19 7.30
CA GLY A 57 -1.08 -11.37 7.11
C GLY A 57 -0.46 -10.14 6.46
N ASN A 58 0.69 -10.33 5.85
CA ASN A 58 1.46 -9.24 5.28
C ASN A 58 1.24 -9.14 3.76
N VAL A 59 1.48 -7.95 3.23
CA VAL A 59 1.41 -7.67 1.79
C VAL A 59 2.75 -7.12 1.34
N GLU A 60 3.22 -7.63 0.19
CA GLU A 60 4.40 -7.13 -0.50
C GLU A 60 4.02 -6.52 -1.83
N ILE A 61 4.72 -5.46 -2.23
CA ILE A 61 4.41 -4.69 -3.43
C ILE A 61 5.67 -4.50 -4.28
N HIS A 62 5.58 -4.90 -5.54
CA HIS A 62 6.66 -4.70 -6.50
C HIS A 62 6.15 -4.11 -7.82
N THR A 63 7.07 -3.60 -8.62
CA THR A 63 6.73 -3.20 -9.99
C THR A 63 6.47 -4.42 -10.87
N ARG A 64 7.23 -5.50 -10.70
CA ARG A 64 7.09 -6.78 -11.42
C ARG A 64 7.15 -7.95 -10.46
N SER A 65 6.53 -9.08 -10.82
CA SER A 65 6.62 -10.30 -10.02
C SER A 65 8.05 -10.80 -9.87
N SER A 66 8.87 -10.69 -10.91
CA SER A 66 10.28 -11.11 -10.92
C SER A 66 11.16 -10.36 -9.91
N ASP A 67 10.73 -9.19 -9.43
CA ASP A 67 11.41 -8.43 -8.38
C ASP A 67 11.46 -9.19 -7.06
N TRP A 68 10.50 -10.09 -6.80
CA TRP A 68 10.48 -11.00 -5.66
C TRP A 68 11.77 -11.80 -5.54
N PHE A 69 12.19 -12.42 -6.64
CA PHE A 69 13.41 -13.21 -6.69
C PHE A 69 14.68 -12.33 -6.71
N ARG A 70 14.60 -11.18 -7.39
CA ARG A 70 15.72 -10.23 -7.43
C ARG A 70 16.06 -9.70 -6.04
N HIS A 71 15.07 -9.55 -5.17
CA HIS A 71 15.25 -9.12 -3.79
C HIS A 71 15.52 -10.29 -2.83
N GLY A 72 15.47 -11.55 -3.31
CA GLY A 72 15.78 -12.74 -2.52
C GLY A 72 14.69 -13.14 -1.52
N HIS A 73 13.43 -12.71 -1.75
CA HIS A 73 12.32 -12.99 -0.83
C HIS A 73 11.91 -14.46 -0.82
N ASP A 74 12.20 -15.20 -1.89
CA ASP A 74 11.99 -16.65 -1.97
C ASP A 74 12.86 -17.44 -1.01
N GLY A 75 13.99 -16.87 -0.54
CA GLY A 75 14.90 -17.46 0.44
C GLY A 75 14.73 -16.94 1.87
N ASP A 76 13.93 -15.90 2.09
CA ASP A 76 13.78 -15.25 3.39
C ASP A 76 12.43 -15.59 4.06
N LYS A 77 12.51 -16.30 5.20
CA LYS A 77 11.34 -16.72 6.00
C LYS A 77 10.47 -15.57 6.50
N VAL A 78 10.99 -14.36 6.58
CA VAL A 78 10.22 -13.18 6.98
C VAL A 78 9.07 -12.93 6.01
N TYR A 79 9.26 -13.29 4.73
CA TYR A 79 8.25 -13.14 3.67
C TYR A 79 7.28 -14.34 3.56
N ASP A 80 7.47 -15.41 4.31
CA ASP A 80 6.52 -16.53 4.36
C ASP A 80 5.14 -16.13 4.90
N SER A 81 5.07 -15.01 5.63
CA SER A 81 3.83 -14.42 6.15
C SER A 81 3.06 -13.57 5.12
N VAL A 82 3.59 -13.40 3.91
CA VAL A 82 2.93 -12.64 2.84
C VAL A 82 1.73 -13.42 2.32
N ILE A 83 0.54 -12.83 2.41
CA ILE A 83 -0.73 -13.42 1.97
C ILE A 83 -1.15 -12.96 0.56
N LEU A 84 -0.63 -11.83 0.11
CA LEU A 84 -0.87 -11.27 -1.22
C LEU A 84 0.36 -10.52 -1.70
N HIS A 85 0.80 -10.81 -2.92
CA HIS A 85 1.83 -10.07 -3.62
C HIS A 85 1.18 -9.16 -4.66
N ILE A 86 1.38 -7.85 -4.53
CA ILE A 86 0.81 -6.84 -5.43
C ILE A 86 1.86 -6.42 -6.43
N VAL A 87 1.48 -6.39 -7.69
CA VAL A 87 2.39 -6.05 -8.77
C VAL A 87 1.77 -5.09 -9.78
N GLY A 88 2.62 -4.28 -10.42
CA GLY A 88 2.23 -3.51 -11.60
C GLY A 88 2.12 -4.39 -12.84
N GLU A 89 3.00 -5.40 -12.95
CA GLU A 89 3.05 -6.36 -14.07
C GLU A 89 3.34 -7.75 -13.51
N ALA A 90 2.48 -8.72 -13.84
CA ALA A 90 2.67 -10.12 -13.46
C ALA A 90 3.43 -10.87 -14.56
N ASP A 91 4.75 -10.95 -14.43
CA ASP A 91 5.66 -11.61 -15.37
C ASP A 91 6.10 -13.03 -14.91
N GLY A 92 5.58 -13.52 -13.78
CA GLY A 92 5.84 -14.87 -13.28
C GLY A 92 5.11 -15.17 -11.98
N GLU A 93 5.08 -16.44 -11.57
CA GLU A 93 4.61 -16.85 -10.25
C GLU A 93 5.71 -16.69 -9.20
N VAL A 94 5.34 -16.36 -7.97
CA VAL A 94 6.25 -16.23 -6.83
C VAL A 94 5.91 -17.25 -5.74
N THR A 95 6.92 -17.68 -5.01
CA THR A 95 6.76 -18.73 -3.99
C THR A 95 7.40 -18.32 -2.67
N ARG A 96 6.88 -18.89 -1.59
CA ARG A 96 7.49 -18.86 -0.26
C ARG A 96 8.71 -19.79 -0.19
N THR A 97 9.43 -19.73 0.92
CA THR A 97 10.58 -20.63 1.18
C THR A 97 10.21 -22.11 1.14
N ASN A 98 8.94 -22.45 1.41
CA ASN A 98 8.42 -23.83 1.36
C ASN A 98 7.92 -24.26 -0.03
N GLY A 99 8.05 -23.38 -1.05
CA GLY A 99 7.58 -23.63 -2.42
C GLY A 99 6.07 -23.35 -2.65
N GLU A 100 5.34 -22.91 -1.64
CA GLU A 100 3.92 -22.56 -1.80
C GLU A 100 3.78 -21.27 -2.63
N VAL A 101 2.92 -21.30 -3.65
CA VAL A 101 2.66 -20.14 -4.51
C VAL A 101 1.88 -19.09 -3.74
N ILE A 102 2.38 -17.85 -3.79
CA ILE A 102 1.70 -16.69 -3.19
C ILE A 102 0.69 -16.13 -4.19
N PRO A 103 -0.57 -15.88 -3.75
CA PRO A 103 -1.54 -15.17 -4.59
C PRO A 103 -1.00 -13.81 -5.03
N GLN A 104 -1.17 -13.48 -6.31
CA GLN A 104 -0.76 -12.20 -6.86
C GLN A 104 -1.96 -11.41 -7.37
N MET A 105 -1.88 -10.08 -7.29
CA MET A 105 -2.89 -9.17 -7.82
C MET A 105 -2.21 -8.02 -8.57
N ILE A 106 -2.70 -7.75 -9.78
CA ILE A 106 -2.24 -6.58 -10.55
C ILE A 106 -2.99 -5.35 -10.06
N VAL A 107 -2.23 -4.32 -9.70
CA VAL A 107 -2.79 -3.02 -9.34
C VAL A 107 -2.21 -1.96 -10.28
N SER A 108 -3.09 -1.29 -11.00
CA SER A 108 -2.73 -0.14 -11.81
C SER A 108 -2.95 1.16 -11.05
N CYS A 109 -2.04 2.10 -11.22
CA CYS A 109 -2.25 3.46 -10.73
C CYS A 109 -3.14 4.22 -11.72
N PRO A 110 -4.29 4.79 -11.27
CA PRO A 110 -5.09 5.66 -12.12
C PRO A 110 -4.25 6.82 -12.68
N GLU A 111 -4.38 7.09 -13.98
CA GLU A 111 -3.54 8.07 -14.68
C GLU A 111 -3.58 9.46 -14.04
N ARG A 112 -4.76 9.88 -13.55
CA ARG A 112 -4.91 11.14 -12.81
C ARG A 112 -3.99 11.23 -11.59
N ILE A 113 -3.88 10.14 -10.81
CA ILE A 113 -3.02 10.08 -9.62
C ILE A 113 -1.56 10.12 -10.01
N LYS A 114 -1.21 9.39 -11.06
CA LYS A 114 0.14 9.36 -11.62
C LYS A 114 0.59 10.74 -12.11
N MET A 115 -0.27 11.46 -12.83
CA MET A 115 0.02 12.83 -13.29
C MET A 115 0.25 13.77 -12.11
N HIS A 116 -0.64 13.80 -11.12
CA HIS A 116 -0.47 14.67 -9.93
C HIS A 116 0.77 14.31 -9.12
N TYR A 117 1.13 13.03 -9.04
CA TYR A 117 2.36 12.61 -8.37
C TYR A 117 3.60 13.16 -9.08
N TYR A 118 3.65 13.10 -10.41
CA TYR A 118 4.76 13.67 -11.18
C TYR A 118 4.83 15.20 -11.05
N GLU A 119 3.68 15.88 -11.10
CA GLU A 119 3.61 17.35 -10.87
C GLU A 119 4.18 17.71 -9.49
N LEU A 120 3.86 16.95 -8.45
CA LEU A 120 4.41 17.17 -7.11
C LEU A 120 5.91 16.91 -7.03
N CYS A 121 6.42 15.88 -7.73
CA CYS A 121 7.85 15.57 -7.75
C CYS A 121 8.69 16.61 -8.49
N VAL A 122 8.11 17.28 -9.49
CA VAL A 122 8.80 18.30 -10.32
C VAL A 122 8.62 19.71 -9.77
N SER A 123 7.66 19.92 -8.86
CA SER A 123 7.35 21.23 -8.30
C SER A 123 8.45 21.68 -7.34
N ASP A 124 9.19 22.72 -7.70
CA ASP A 124 10.11 23.46 -6.81
C ASP A 124 9.37 24.27 -5.74
N CYS A 125 8.03 24.32 -5.80
CA CYS A 125 7.21 25.01 -4.85
C CYS A 125 6.83 24.08 -3.69
N TYR A 126 6.99 24.60 -2.48
CA TYR A 126 6.49 24.01 -1.24
C TYR A 126 5.01 23.59 -1.39
N PRO A 127 4.53 22.59 -0.62
CA PRO A 127 3.48 21.65 -1.03
C PRO A 127 2.37 22.32 -1.85
N ALA A 128 1.88 21.62 -2.88
CA ALA A 128 0.86 22.11 -3.83
C ALA A 128 -0.39 22.73 -3.16
N CYS A 129 -0.62 22.44 -1.88
CA CYS A 129 -1.67 23.06 -1.07
C CYS A 129 -1.30 24.46 -0.52
N TYR A 130 -0.04 24.91 -0.61
CA TYR A 130 0.39 26.17 -0.02
C TYR A 130 -0.40 27.40 -0.51
N PRO A 131 -0.71 27.56 -1.82
CA PRO A 131 -1.55 28.66 -2.29
C PRO A 131 -2.96 28.62 -1.69
N ILE A 132 -3.50 27.42 -1.51
CA ILE A 132 -4.85 27.20 -0.98
C ILE A 132 -4.89 27.47 0.53
N LEU A 133 -3.83 27.14 1.28
CA LEU A 133 -3.75 27.37 2.72
C LEU A 133 -3.95 28.84 3.10
N ARG A 134 -3.46 29.77 2.27
CA ARG A 134 -3.64 31.21 2.50
C ARG A 134 -5.09 31.68 2.34
N SER A 135 -5.90 30.96 1.56
CA SER A 135 -7.32 31.29 1.33
C SER A 135 -8.28 30.60 2.30
N LEU A 136 -7.79 29.63 3.07
CA LEU A 136 -8.64 28.91 4.03
C LEU A 136 -8.92 29.77 5.28
N PRO A 137 -10.14 29.68 5.85
CA PRO A 137 -10.44 30.25 7.15
C PRO A 137 -9.47 29.75 8.22
N LYS A 138 -8.96 30.65 9.05
CA LYS A 138 -8.01 30.27 10.14
C LYS A 138 -8.55 29.14 11.01
N LEU A 139 -9.87 29.15 11.28
CA LEU A 139 -10.51 28.10 12.08
C LEU A 139 -10.39 26.72 11.42
N THR A 140 -10.53 26.63 10.10
CA THR A 140 -10.37 25.38 9.35
C THR A 140 -8.94 24.84 9.46
N VAL A 141 -7.93 25.72 9.32
CA VAL A 141 -6.53 25.37 9.46
C VAL A 141 -6.22 24.88 10.88
N HIS A 142 -6.71 25.59 11.90
CA HIS A 142 -6.55 25.20 13.30
C HIS A 142 -7.21 23.85 13.61
N SER A 143 -8.44 23.64 13.14
CA SER A 143 -9.14 22.37 13.33
C SER A 143 -8.38 21.20 12.70
N TRP A 144 -7.85 21.41 11.49
CA TRP A 144 -7.05 20.40 10.80
C TRP A 144 -5.74 20.09 11.52
N LEU A 145 -5.00 21.12 11.97
CA LEU A 145 -3.77 20.94 12.74
C LEU A 145 -4.03 20.22 14.07
N SER A 146 -5.13 20.55 14.75
CA SER A 146 -5.52 19.87 15.99
C SER A 146 -5.85 18.40 15.75
N ALA A 147 -6.53 18.07 14.65
CA ALA A 147 -6.81 16.68 14.28
C ALA A 147 -5.52 15.89 14.02
N LEU A 148 -4.57 16.45 13.26
CA LEU A 148 -3.27 15.83 13.01
C LEU A 148 -2.46 15.64 14.30
N GLN A 149 -2.51 16.60 15.21
CA GLN A 149 -1.84 16.50 16.51
C GLN A 149 -2.46 15.40 17.37
N THR A 150 -3.78 15.27 17.38
CA THR A 150 -4.51 14.22 18.09
C THR A 150 -4.15 12.84 17.54
N ASP A 151 -4.15 12.68 16.22
CA ASP A 151 -3.74 11.44 15.57
C ASP A 151 -2.29 11.07 15.92
N CYS A 152 -1.37 12.04 15.86
CA CYS A 152 0.00 11.82 16.25
C CYS A 152 0.13 11.33 17.71
N LEU A 153 -0.60 11.93 18.64
CA LEU A 153 -0.60 11.52 20.05
C LEU A 153 -1.21 10.14 20.27
N LEU A 154 -2.26 9.78 19.54
CA LEU A 154 -2.88 8.45 19.61
C LEU A 154 -1.92 7.36 19.13
N TYR A 155 -1.14 7.62 18.07
CA TYR A 155 -0.16 6.67 17.54
C TYR A 155 1.12 6.57 18.37
N THR A 156 1.50 7.63 19.08
CA THR A 156 2.75 7.70 19.86
C THR A 156 2.56 7.42 21.36
N SER A 157 1.32 7.44 21.86
CA SER A 157 1.04 7.09 23.25
C SER A 157 1.23 5.59 23.45
N PRO A 158 2.01 5.17 24.49
CA PRO A 158 2.09 3.77 24.85
C PRO A 158 0.68 3.28 25.20
N SER A 159 0.27 2.17 24.57
CA SER A 159 -1.00 1.50 24.90
C SER A 159 -1.07 1.27 26.41
N PRO A 160 -2.16 1.63 27.10
CA PRO A 160 -2.34 1.25 28.50
C PRO A 160 -2.29 -0.28 28.59
N ARG A 161 -1.41 -0.80 29.44
CA ARG A 161 -1.27 -2.23 29.74
C ARG A 161 -2.48 -2.70 30.54
#